data_4baa99e4f8234e730dcc7da7a3e35da4
#
_entry.id   4baa99e4f8234e730dcc7da7a3e35da4
#
_cell.length_a   1.000
_cell.length_b   1.000
_cell.length_c   1.000
_cell.angle_alpha   90.00
_cell.angle_beta   90.00
_cell.angle_gamma   90.00
#
_symmetry.space_group_name_H-M   'P 1'
#
loop_
_entity.id
_entity.type
_entity.pdbx_description
1 polymer ?
#
loop_
_entity_poly.entity_id
_entity_poly.type
_entity_poly.pdbx_seq_one_letter_code
_entity_poly.pdbx_strand_id
1 'polypeptide(L)'
;MNVPSIDIKAILDAEALIDSDFAVKLATFPINRAIFDESKPNSTRILDFSGRKPQLTMDLAMYEFPTVQISVRCVDYDEGWEFLSDIITILHGLGHEVWNDTYYSLIECLNGPTFMKRENQRTIFVANFMIQRRPE
;
A
#
# COMPACT_ATOMS: atom_id res chain seq x y z
N MET A 1 -13.44 7.30 9.76
CA MET A 1 -12.34 6.48 9.21
C MET A 1 -11.43 7.35 8.39
N ASN A 2 -10.14 7.07 8.44
CA ASN A 2 -9.15 7.78 7.63
C ASN A 2 -9.23 7.36 6.16
N VAL A 3 -8.59 8.17 5.31
CA VAL A 3 -8.30 7.75 3.93
C VAL A 3 -7.42 6.50 3.99
N PRO A 4 -7.68 5.46 3.19
CA PRO A 4 -6.96 4.19 3.29
C PRO A 4 -5.43 4.30 3.25
N SER A 5 -4.89 5.22 2.44
CA SER A 5 -3.43 5.40 2.33
C SER A 5 -2.76 5.79 3.65
N ILE A 6 -3.48 6.48 4.56
CA ILE A 6 -2.94 6.82 5.88
C ILE A 6 -2.69 5.54 6.68
N ASP A 7 -3.64 4.64 6.69
CA ASP A 7 -3.53 3.40 7.46
C ASP A 7 -2.52 2.43 6.83
N ILE A 8 -2.50 2.34 5.50
CA ILE A 8 -1.51 1.51 4.79
C ILE A 8 -0.09 2.00 5.09
N LYS A 9 0.14 3.32 5.05
CA LYS A 9 1.44 3.87 5.40
C LYS A 9 1.81 3.56 6.85
N ALA A 10 0.85 3.67 7.77
CA ALA A 10 1.06 3.34 9.19
C ALA A 10 1.44 1.87 9.39
N ILE A 11 0.80 0.96 8.65
CA ILE A 11 1.12 -0.47 8.71
C ILE A 11 2.55 -0.72 8.24
N LEU A 12 2.96 -0.11 7.13
CA LEU A 12 4.31 -0.27 6.59
C LEU A 12 5.36 0.36 7.50
N ASP A 13 5.08 1.51 8.09
CA ASP A 13 5.99 2.15 9.05
C ASP A 13 6.14 1.29 10.32
N ALA A 14 5.06 0.66 10.78
CA ALA A 14 5.10 -0.25 11.93
C ALA A 14 5.94 -1.49 11.64
N GLU A 15 5.85 -2.05 10.43
CA GLU A 15 6.68 -3.19 10.00
C GLU A 15 8.16 -2.83 10.01
N ALA A 16 8.51 -1.61 9.61
CA ALA A 16 9.88 -1.13 9.62
C ALA A 16 10.47 -1.04 11.04
N LEU A 17 9.64 -0.91 12.08
CA LEU A 17 10.09 -0.89 13.47
C LEU A 17 10.50 -2.29 13.98
N ILE A 18 9.98 -3.36 13.38
CA ILE A 18 10.24 -4.74 13.81
C ILE A 18 11.11 -5.53 12.84
N ASP A 19 11.24 -5.07 11.60
CA ASP A 19 12.06 -5.70 10.55
C ASP A 19 13.11 -4.71 10.07
N SER A 20 14.37 -4.91 10.50
CA SER A 20 15.47 -4.01 10.15
C SER A 20 15.82 -4.02 8.67
N ASP A 21 15.66 -5.16 7.98
CA ASP A 21 15.93 -5.25 6.54
C ASP A 21 14.89 -4.43 5.76
N PHE A 22 13.63 -4.51 6.16
CA PHE A 22 12.58 -3.71 5.55
C PHE A 22 12.78 -2.21 5.84
N ALA A 23 13.23 -1.86 7.05
CA ALA A 23 13.51 -0.47 7.41
C ALA A 23 14.57 0.16 6.50
N VAL A 24 15.62 -0.58 6.14
CA VAL A 24 16.67 -0.12 5.22
C VAL A 24 16.08 0.11 3.83
N LYS A 25 15.27 -0.81 3.32
CA LYS A 25 14.61 -0.68 2.02
C LYS A 25 13.62 0.48 2.01
N LEU A 26 12.86 0.66 3.07
CA LEU A 26 11.92 1.77 3.20
C LEU A 26 12.61 3.12 3.18
N ALA A 27 13.79 3.23 3.80
CA ALA A 27 14.59 4.45 3.75
C ALA A 27 15.10 4.76 2.33
N THR A 28 15.37 3.72 1.53
CA THR A 28 15.78 3.87 0.12
C THR A 28 14.59 4.26 -0.77
N PHE A 29 13.40 3.79 -0.46
CA PHE A 29 12.16 4.03 -1.21
C PHE A 29 11.13 4.75 -0.33
N PRO A 30 11.35 6.03 0.04
CA PRO A 30 10.44 6.72 0.94
C PRO A 30 9.02 6.79 0.38
N ILE A 31 8.04 6.61 1.25
CA ILE A 31 6.62 6.55 0.89
C ILE A 31 5.98 7.91 1.03
N ASN A 32 5.31 8.36 -0.02
CA ASN A 32 4.47 9.55 -0.02
C ASN A 32 3.06 9.18 -0.48
N ARG A 33 2.09 9.91 0.03
CA ARG A 33 0.70 9.77 -0.41
C ARG A 33 0.49 10.66 -1.63
N ALA A 34 -0.18 10.11 -2.64
CA ALA A 34 -0.63 10.77 -3.87
C ALA A 34 0.47 11.14 -4.88
N ILE A 35 1.68 11.47 -4.46
CA ILE A 35 2.76 11.91 -5.37
C ILE A 35 4.07 11.19 -5.09
N PHE A 36 4.92 11.07 -6.12
CA PHE A 36 6.32 10.70 -5.94
C PHE A 36 7.12 11.90 -5.43
N ASP A 37 8.14 11.62 -4.63
CA ASP A 37 9.11 12.64 -4.22
C ASP A 37 10.09 12.90 -5.37
N GLU A 38 9.94 14.02 -6.03
CA GLU A 38 10.77 14.38 -7.19
C GLU A 38 12.23 14.65 -6.81
N SER A 39 12.51 14.93 -5.55
CA SER A 39 13.88 15.16 -5.06
C SER A 39 14.67 13.87 -4.84
N LYS A 40 14.01 12.70 -4.90
CA LYS A 40 14.63 11.40 -4.65
C LYS A 40 14.71 10.56 -5.91
N PRO A 41 15.82 9.80 -6.11
CA PRO A 41 15.93 8.88 -7.26
C PRO A 41 14.94 7.73 -7.18
N ASN A 42 14.67 7.21 -5.96
CA ASN A 42 13.71 6.17 -5.69
C ASN A 42 12.59 6.73 -4.82
N SER A 43 11.36 6.36 -5.11
CA SER A 43 10.20 6.86 -4.37
C SER A 43 9.04 5.87 -4.47
N THR A 44 8.18 5.90 -3.47
CA THR A 44 6.96 5.09 -3.43
C THR A 44 5.75 6.01 -3.27
N ARG A 45 4.67 5.71 -3.99
CA ARG A 45 3.44 6.50 -3.96
C ARG A 45 2.27 5.60 -3.66
N ILE A 46 1.38 6.03 -2.77
CA ILE A 46 0.11 5.36 -2.49
C ILE A 46 -1.03 6.24 -3.00
N LEU A 47 -1.87 5.70 -3.88
CA LEU A 47 -3.06 6.35 -4.41
C LEU A 47 -4.31 5.66 -3.88
N ASP A 48 -5.32 6.46 -3.53
CA ASP A 48 -6.61 5.96 -3.06
C ASP A 48 -7.64 5.97 -4.18
N PHE A 49 -8.44 4.88 -4.23
CA PHE A 49 -9.57 4.76 -5.15
C PHE A 49 -10.81 4.31 -4.37
N SER A 50 -11.99 4.66 -4.87
CA SER A 50 -13.25 4.35 -4.19
C SER A 50 -13.55 2.85 -4.08
N GLY A 51 -13.02 2.04 -4.99
CA GLY A 51 -13.26 0.59 -4.97
C GLY A 51 -14.72 0.21 -5.26
N ARG A 52 -15.20 -0.83 -4.55
CA ARG A 52 -16.56 -1.32 -4.72
C ARG A 52 -17.54 -0.52 -3.86
N LYS A 53 -18.83 -0.64 -4.23
CA LYS A 53 -19.94 -0.08 -3.46
C LYS A 53 -19.93 -0.62 -2.02
N PRO A 54 -20.12 0.24 -1.00
CA PRO A 54 -20.25 -0.20 0.38
C PRO A 54 -21.41 -1.15 0.58
N GLN A 55 -21.29 -2.07 1.54
CA GLN A 55 -22.32 -3.01 1.90
C GLN A 55 -22.69 -2.87 3.37
N LEU A 56 -24.00 -2.95 3.65
CA LEU A 56 -24.51 -3.00 5.01
C LEU A 56 -24.62 -4.45 5.47
N THR A 57 -24.27 -4.69 6.73
CA THR A 57 -24.51 -5.96 7.40
C THR A 57 -25.89 -5.95 8.03
N MET A 58 -26.36 -7.09 8.54
CA MET A 58 -27.68 -7.20 9.18
C MET A 58 -27.82 -6.34 10.44
N ASP A 59 -26.72 -6.04 11.12
CA ASP A 59 -26.68 -5.16 12.28
C ASP A 59 -26.42 -3.69 11.91
N LEU A 60 -26.54 -3.36 10.63
CA LEU A 60 -26.32 -2.04 10.04
C LEU A 60 -24.88 -1.54 10.11
N ALA A 61 -23.90 -2.41 10.40
CA ALA A 61 -22.49 -2.07 10.24
C ALA A 61 -22.18 -1.96 8.75
N MET A 62 -21.54 -0.87 8.35
CA MET A 62 -21.20 -0.63 6.96
C MET A 62 -19.76 -1.06 6.68
N TYR A 63 -19.62 -2.04 5.79
CA TYR A 63 -18.31 -2.40 5.23
C TYR A 63 -18.01 -1.57 4.00
N GLU A 64 -16.79 -1.10 3.91
CA GLU A 64 -16.24 -0.43 2.74
C GLU A 64 -15.22 -1.33 2.04
N PHE A 65 -15.11 -1.16 0.72
CA PHE A 65 -14.19 -1.92 -0.11
C PHE A 65 -13.31 -0.99 -0.96
N PRO A 66 -12.55 -0.09 -0.34
CA PRO A 66 -11.68 0.80 -1.10
C PRO A 66 -10.55 0.02 -1.75
N THR A 67 -9.98 0.61 -2.80
CA THR A 67 -8.81 0.08 -3.47
C THR A 67 -7.67 1.08 -3.32
N VAL A 68 -6.47 0.60 -3.05
CA VAL A 68 -5.26 1.43 -3.08
C VAL A 68 -4.32 0.88 -4.16
N GLN A 69 -3.60 1.80 -4.80
CA GLN A 69 -2.53 1.46 -5.72
C GLN A 69 -1.22 1.91 -5.11
N ILE A 70 -0.28 1.00 -5.00
CA ILE A 70 1.09 1.30 -4.55
C ILE A 70 1.99 1.24 -5.77
N SER A 71 2.67 2.35 -6.04
CA SER A 71 3.60 2.48 -7.16
C SER A 71 5.00 2.72 -6.63
N VAL A 72 5.98 2.00 -7.17
CA VAL A 72 7.39 2.16 -6.83
C VAL A 72 8.12 2.66 -8.06
N ARG A 73 8.78 3.81 -7.93
CA ARG A 73 9.66 4.37 -8.96
C ARG A 73 11.10 4.09 -8.56
N CYS A 74 11.85 3.45 -9.42
CA CYS A 74 13.21 3.00 -9.10
C CYS A 74 14.18 3.24 -10.24
N VAL A 75 15.44 3.47 -9.89
CA VAL A 75 16.56 3.50 -10.85
C VAL A 75 16.96 2.08 -11.21
N ASP A 76 17.09 1.19 -10.21
CA ASP A 76 17.43 -0.21 -10.40
C ASP A 76 16.16 -1.05 -10.48
N TYR A 77 16.00 -1.75 -11.62
CA TYR A 77 14.80 -2.56 -11.90
C TYR A 77 14.57 -3.64 -10.83
N ASP A 78 15.62 -4.38 -10.50
CA ASP A 78 15.50 -5.52 -9.57
C ASP A 78 15.20 -5.06 -8.14
N GLU A 79 15.83 -3.97 -7.70
CA GLU A 79 15.56 -3.41 -6.37
C GLU A 79 14.12 -2.92 -6.22
N GLY A 80 13.57 -2.28 -7.25
CA GLY A 80 12.19 -1.80 -7.24
C GLY A 80 11.19 -2.96 -7.21
N TRP A 81 11.42 -3.98 -8.02
CA TRP A 81 10.61 -5.19 -8.03
C TRP A 81 10.61 -5.86 -6.64
N GLU A 82 11.79 -6.04 -6.08
CA GLU A 82 11.95 -6.67 -4.76
C GLU A 82 11.26 -5.89 -3.67
N PHE A 83 11.40 -4.56 -3.65
CA PHE A 83 10.76 -3.72 -2.65
C PHE A 83 9.23 -3.84 -2.71
N LEU A 84 8.64 -3.76 -3.90
CA LEU A 84 7.19 -3.89 -4.06
C LEU A 84 6.72 -5.31 -3.69
N SER A 85 7.51 -6.34 -4.00
CA SER A 85 7.22 -7.71 -3.58
C SER A 85 7.21 -7.85 -2.06
N ASP A 86 8.12 -7.18 -1.36
CA ASP A 86 8.15 -7.16 0.10
C ASP A 86 6.89 -6.47 0.67
N ILE A 87 6.47 -5.37 0.08
CA ILE A 87 5.22 -4.69 0.47
C ILE A 87 4.02 -5.63 0.29
N ILE A 88 3.96 -6.34 -0.83
CA ILE A 88 2.88 -7.31 -1.07
C ILE A 88 2.89 -8.41 -0.02
N THR A 89 4.05 -8.92 0.35
CA THR A 89 4.18 -9.95 1.39
C THR A 89 3.66 -9.45 2.74
N ILE A 90 3.89 -8.19 3.07
CA ILE A 90 3.42 -7.58 4.32
C ILE A 90 1.91 -7.40 4.31
N LEU A 91 1.34 -6.91 3.22
CA LEU A 91 -0.06 -6.47 3.16
C LEU A 91 -1.02 -7.58 2.74
N HIS A 92 -0.62 -8.49 1.85
CA HIS A 92 -1.52 -9.51 1.33
C HIS A 92 -1.91 -10.51 2.41
N GLY A 93 -3.21 -10.64 2.62
CA GLY A 93 -3.75 -11.55 3.63
C GLY A 93 -3.80 -10.95 5.04
N LEU A 94 -3.35 -9.70 5.22
CA LEU A 94 -3.47 -9.02 6.50
C LEU A 94 -4.95 -8.84 6.83
N GLY A 95 -5.35 -9.23 8.04
CA GLY A 95 -6.73 -9.13 8.45
C GLY A 95 -6.91 -9.19 9.95
N HIS A 96 -8.14 -8.90 10.40
CA HIS A 96 -8.52 -8.89 11.80
C HIS A 96 -7.67 -7.93 12.65
N GLU A 97 -7.35 -6.76 12.09
CA GLU A 97 -6.55 -5.74 12.76
C GLU A 97 -7.28 -4.40 12.84
N VAL A 98 -6.95 -3.64 13.86
CA VAL A 98 -7.49 -2.29 14.07
C VAL A 98 -6.37 -1.27 13.85
N TRP A 99 -6.62 -0.30 12.96
CA TRP A 99 -5.71 0.82 12.68
C TRP A 99 -6.51 2.11 12.70
N ASN A 100 -6.13 3.04 13.56
CA ASN A 100 -6.77 4.36 13.66
C ASN A 100 -8.31 4.27 13.76
N ASP A 101 -8.80 3.48 14.71
CA ASP A 101 -10.24 3.27 14.97
C ASP A 101 -11.01 2.67 13.79
N THR A 102 -10.31 1.98 12.91
CA THR A 102 -10.88 1.27 11.76
C THR A 102 -10.50 -0.20 11.84
N TYR A 103 -11.49 -1.07 11.72
CA TYR A 103 -11.29 -2.52 11.67
C TYR A 103 -11.08 -2.97 10.23
N TYR A 104 -9.94 -3.58 9.98
CA TYR A 104 -9.58 -4.18 8.69
C TYR A 104 -9.80 -5.67 8.75
N SER A 105 -10.81 -6.17 8.05
CA SER A 105 -11.08 -7.60 8.01
C SER A 105 -10.17 -8.32 7.02
N LEU A 106 -9.77 -7.66 5.93
CA LEU A 106 -8.88 -8.24 4.93
C LEU A 106 -8.26 -7.14 4.07
N ILE A 107 -6.97 -7.33 3.77
CA ILE A 107 -6.27 -6.63 2.68
C ILE A 107 -5.81 -7.68 1.69
N GLU A 108 -6.16 -7.52 0.43
CA GLU A 108 -5.87 -8.50 -0.61
C GLU A 108 -5.15 -7.84 -1.79
N CYS A 109 -4.02 -8.40 -2.19
CA CYS A 109 -3.34 -7.97 -3.40
C CYS A 109 -4.07 -8.53 -4.61
N LEU A 110 -4.50 -7.64 -5.51
CA LEU A 110 -5.22 -8.02 -6.74
C LEU A 110 -4.27 -8.43 -7.86
N ASN A 111 -3.09 -7.81 -7.90
CA ASN A 111 -2.06 -8.15 -8.87
C ASN A 111 -0.68 -7.84 -8.27
N GLY A 112 0.28 -8.72 -8.51
CA GLY A 112 1.66 -8.56 -8.05
C GLY A 112 2.40 -7.46 -8.77
N PRO A 113 3.73 -7.31 -8.55
CA PRO A 113 4.45 -6.23 -9.21
C PRO A 113 4.25 -6.28 -10.71
N THR A 114 3.77 -5.19 -11.29
CA THR A 114 3.51 -5.07 -12.72
C THR A 114 4.30 -3.88 -13.25
N PHE A 115 5.09 -4.11 -14.30
CA PHE A 115 5.76 -3.02 -14.99
C PHE A 115 4.70 -2.09 -15.60
N MET A 116 4.78 -0.81 -15.25
CA MET A 116 3.87 0.19 -15.79
C MET A 116 4.51 0.97 -16.93
N LYS A 117 5.67 1.57 -16.68
CA LYS A 117 6.40 2.35 -17.68
C LYS A 117 7.82 2.65 -17.23
N ARG A 118 8.65 3.10 -18.17
CA ARG A 118 9.97 3.66 -17.89
C ARG A 118 9.99 5.11 -18.34
N GLU A 119 10.40 6.01 -17.46
CA GLU A 119 10.35 7.45 -17.66
C GLU A 119 11.58 8.09 -17.01
N ASN A 120 12.30 8.93 -17.75
CA ASN A 120 13.51 9.61 -17.27
C ASN A 120 14.51 8.64 -16.62
N GLN A 121 14.76 7.49 -17.27
CA GLN A 121 15.67 6.44 -16.81
C GLN A 121 15.24 5.80 -15.48
N ARG A 122 13.96 5.90 -15.12
CA ARG A 122 13.39 5.26 -13.95
C ARG A 122 12.24 4.35 -14.35
N THR A 123 12.17 3.19 -13.72
CA THR A 123 11.10 2.23 -13.94
C THR A 123 10.03 2.41 -12.87
N ILE A 124 8.77 2.31 -13.27
CA ILE A 124 7.63 2.36 -12.35
C ILE A 124 6.94 1.01 -12.36
N PHE A 125 6.84 0.40 -11.18
CA PHE A 125 6.04 -0.79 -10.92
C PHE A 125 4.80 -0.42 -10.13
N VAL A 126 3.71 -1.15 -10.35
CA VAL A 126 2.46 -0.94 -9.61
C VAL A 126 1.91 -2.25 -9.07
N ALA A 127 1.21 -2.15 -7.95
CA ALA A 127 0.39 -3.22 -7.40
C ALA A 127 -0.91 -2.61 -6.87
N ASN A 128 -2.02 -3.32 -7.05
CA ASN A 128 -3.32 -2.87 -6.57
C ASN A 128 -3.79 -3.77 -5.43
N PHE A 129 -4.40 -3.16 -4.43
CA PHE A 129 -4.90 -3.84 -3.24
C PHE A 129 -6.35 -3.49 -3.02
N MET A 130 -7.16 -4.51 -2.75
CA MET A 130 -8.52 -4.33 -2.27
C MET A 130 -8.52 -4.44 -0.75
N ILE A 131 -9.25 -3.53 -0.10
CA ILE A 131 -9.34 -3.45 1.35
C ILE A 131 -10.79 -3.70 1.74
N GLN A 132 -11.00 -4.52 2.75
CA GLN A 132 -12.30 -4.69 3.39
C GLN A 132 -12.20 -4.15 4.81
N ARG A 133 -12.96 -3.10 5.10
CA ARG A 133 -12.88 -2.42 6.38
C ARG A 133 -14.23 -1.87 6.86
N ARG A 134 -14.32 -1.61 8.14
CA ARG A 134 -15.47 -0.94 8.77
C ARG A 134 -15.01 -0.09 9.96
N PRO A 135 -15.82 0.87 10.44
CA PRO A 135 -15.54 1.51 11.72
C PRO A 135 -15.43 0.45 12.82
N GLU A 136 -14.56 0.70 13.74
CA GLU A 136 -14.42 -0.16 14.91
C GLU A 136 -15.63 -0.13 15.81
#